data_5f48203b15d16a3aa5d80dd4ceed78a9
#
_entry.id   5f48203b15d16a3aa5d80dd4ceed78a9
#
_cell.length_a   1.000
_cell.length_b   1.000
_cell.length_c   1.000
_cell.angle_alpha   90.00
_cell.angle_beta   90.00
_cell.angle_gamma   90.00
#
_symmetry.space_group_name_H-M   'P 1'
#
loop_
_entity.id
_entity.type
_entity.pdbx_description
1 polymer ?
#
loop_
_entity_poly.entity_id
_entity_poly.type
_entity_poly.pdbx_seq_one_letter_code
_entity_poly.pdbx_strand_id
1 'polypeptide(L)'
;MNVDNAKSQMRKGMLEYCIMMLLSEKAYYTSDIIKRLKEANLLVVEGTLYPLLTRLKNDGLLGYEWQESTQGPPRKYYVLTDEGKETLEQLDAAWGELESTIHTLKERRLLIGEPT
;
A
#
# COMPACT_ATOMS: atom_id res chain seq x y z
N MET A 1 16.14 11.20 -18.02
CA MET A 1 15.21 10.38 -17.23
C MET A 1 13.85 11.06 -17.18
N ASN A 2 12.80 10.32 -17.39
CA ASN A 2 11.44 10.83 -17.18
C ASN A 2 11.08 10.66 -15.70
N VAL A 3 10.94 11.78 -14.99
CA VAL A 3 10.67 11.77 -13.54
C VAL A 3 9.32 11.14 -13.20
N ASP A 4 8.31 11.35 -14.04
CA ASP A 4 6.99 10.75 -13.82
C ASP A 4 7.03 9.24 -13.91
N ASN A 5 7.81 8.70 -14.84
CA ASN A 5 8.02 7.26 -14.93
C ASN A 5 8.78 6.74 -13.71
N ALA A 6 9.79 7.47 -13.23
CA ALA A 6 10.54 7.11 -12.03
C ALA A 6 9.62 7.08 -10.81
N LYS A 7 8.73 8.07 -10.66
CA LYS A 7 7.73 8.09 -9.60
C LYS A 7 6.81 6.88 -9.65
N SER A 8 6.35 6.52 -10.86
CA SER A 8 5.49 5.35 -11.03
C SER A 8 6.19 4.06 -10.62
N GLN A 9 7.47 3.92 -10.97
CA GLN A 9 8.27 2.77 -10.55
C GLN A 9 8.43 2.70 -9.03
N MET A 10 8.67 3.85 -8.40
CA MET A 10 8.77 3.92 -6.93
C MET A 10 7.48 3.51 -6.24
N ARG A 11 6.32 3.86 -6.82
CA ARG A 11 5.01 3.56 -6.23
C ARG A 11 4.60 2.09 -6.34
N LYS A 12 5.10 1.37 -7.32
CA LYS A 12 4.64 0.01 -7.63
C LYS A 12 4.64 -0.94 -6.44
N GLY A 13 5.75 -1.08 -5.75
CA GLY A 13 5.85 -1.95 -4.58
C GLY A 13 5.20 -1.34 -3.35
N MET A 14 5.20 -0.02 -3.27
CA MET A 14 4.67 0.72 -2.14
C MET A 14 3.15 0.58 -2.01
N LEU A 15 2.43 0.46 -3.13
CA LEU A 15 0.97 0.44 -3.10
C LEU A 15 0.42 -0.78 -2.38
N GLU A 16 0.98 -1.96 -2.62
CA GLU A 16 0.56 -3.18 -1.94
C GLU A 16 0.81 -3.09 -0.44
N TYR A 17 1.94 -2.55 -0.06
CA TYR A 17 2.28 -2.30 1.33
C TYR A 17 1.27 -1.34 1.99
N CYS A 18 0.92 -0.25 1.32
CA CYS A 18 -0.06 0.72 1.82
C CYS A 18 -1.46 0.11 1.99
N ILE A 19 -1.88 -0.74 1.04
CA ILE A 19 -3.16 -1.44 1.13
C ILE A 19 -3.17 -2.34 2.37
N MET A 20 -2.10 -3.09 2.59
CA MET A 20 -2.01 -3.99 3.73
C MET A 20 -2.01 -3.23 5.06
N MET A 21 -1.34 -2.06 5.12
CA MET A 21 -1.38 -1.20 6.31
C MET A 21 -2.78 -0.74 6.63
N LEU A 22 -3.53 -0.30 5.63
CA LEU A 22 -4.93 0.08 5.83
C LEU A 22 -5.75 -1.06 6.39
N LEU A 23 -5.60 -2.23 5.80
CA LEU A 23 -6.37 -3.40 6.20
C LEU A 23 -5.92 -4.00 7.53
N SER A 24 -4.81 -3.53 8.08
CA SER A 24 -4.41 -3.88 9.44
C SER A 24 -5.25 -3.16 10.49
N GLU A 25 -5.87 -2.05 10.13
CA GLU A 25 -6.70 -1.26 11.04
C GLU A 25 -8.07 -1.90 11.23
N LYS A 26 -8.73 -2.25 10.13
CA LYS A 26 -10.05 -2.87 10.11
C LYS A 26 -10.39 -3.32 8.68
N ALA A 27 -11.53 -3.98 8.52
CA ALA A 27 -12.07 -4.30 7.20
C ALA A 27 -12.49 -3.03 6.45
N TYR A 28 -12.21 -2.98 5.17
CA TYR A 28 -12.57 -1.84 4.32
C TYR A 28 -13.22 -2.32 3.03
N TYR A 29 -14.23 -1.58 2.62
CA TYR A 29 -14.84 -1.70 1.31
C TYR A 29 -13.94 -1.01 0.27
N THR A 30 -13.99 -1.45 -1.00
CA THR A 30 -13.08 -0.95 -2.05
C THR A 30 -13.07 0.58 -2.18
N SER A 31 -14.25 1.21 -2.19
CA SER A 31 -14.32 2.67 -2.31
C SER A 31 -13.70 3.38 -1.10
N ASP A 32 -13.76 2.76 0.07
CA ASP A 32 -13.14 3.30 1.28
C ASP A 32 -11.61 3.20 1.21
N ILE A 33 -11.09 2.13 0.62
CA ILE A 33 -9.64 1.97 0.41
C ILE A 33 -9.14 3.11 -0.48
N ILE A 34 -9.82 3.36 -1.59
CA ILE A 34 -9.46 4.43 -2.53
C ILE A 34 -9.48 5.79 -1.82
N LYS A 35 -10.55 6.04 -1.06
CA LYS A 35 -10.71 7.29 -0.32
C LYS A 35 -9.61 7.50 0.71
N ARG A 36 -9.29 6.46 1.49
CA ARG A 36 -8.24 6.55 2.51
C ARG A 36 -6.86 6.76 1.90
N LEU A 37 -6.57 6.09 0.80
CA LEU A 37 -5.30 6.30 0.10
C LEU A 37 -5.20 7.73 -0.43
N LYS A 38 -6.29 8.26 -0.98
CA LYS A 38 -6.34 9.64 -1.46
C LYS A 38 -6.09 10.64 -0.33
N GLU A 39 -6.67 10.40 0.84
CA GLU A 39 -6.44 11.25 2.01
C GLU A 39 -4.97 11.26 2.43
N ALA A 40 -4.25 10.18 2.15
CA ALA A 40 -2.80 10.08 2.39
C ALA A 40 -1.97 10.52 1.18
N ASN A 41 -2.57 11.23 0.24
CA ASN A 41 -1.95 11.75 -0.99
C ASN A 41 -1.48 10.65 -1.97
N LEU A 42 -2.15 9.51 -1.95
CA LEU A 42 -1.87 8.42 -2.89
C LEU A 42 -3.10 8.16 -3.75
N LEU A 43 -3.09 8.71 -4.96
CA LEU A 43 -4.20 8.55 -5.90
C LEU A 43 -4.14 7.19 -6.58
N VAL A 44 -5.22 6.42 -6.45
CA VAL A 44 -5.37 5.10 -7.07
C VAL A 44 -6.76 5.01 -7.67
N VAL A 45 -6.84 4.52 -8.90
CA VAL A 45 -8.12 4.28 -9.55
C VAL A 45 -8.52 2.80 -9.40
N GLU A 46 -9.81 2.53 -9.54
CA GLU A 46 -10.34 1.16 -9.38
C GLU A 46 -9.64 0.15 -10.29
N GLY A 47 -9.36 0.55 -11.54
CA GLY A 47 -8.68 -0.32 -12.51
C GLY A 47 -7.30 -0.77 -12.09
N THR A 48 -6.63 -0.01 -11.23
CA THR A 48 -5.34 -0.37 -10.64
C THR A 48 -5.51 -1.16 -9.34
N LEU A 49 -6.49 -0.77 -8.53
CA LEU A 49 -6.70 -1.37 -7.21
C LEU A 49 -7.21 -2.81 -7.28
N TYR A 50 -8.23 -3.08 -8.09
CA TYR A 50 -8.84 -4.41 -8.15
C TYR A 50 -7.85 -5.55 -8.46
N PRO A 51 -6.96 -5.41 -9.47
CA PRO A 51 -5.96 -6.47 -9.72
C PRO A 51 -5.02 -6.70 -8.55
N LEU A 52 -4.67 -5.65 -7.81
CA LEU A 52 -3.80 -5.77 -6.63
C LEU A 52 -4.52 -6.51 -5.49
N LEU A 53 -5.77 -6.17 -5.24
CA LEU A 53 -6.57 -6.86 -4.21
C LEU A 53 -6.72 -8.34 -4.56
N THR A 54 -6.98 -8.66 -5.83
CA THR A 54 -7.10 -10.04 -6.29
C THR A 54 -5.80 -10.80 -6.10
N ARG A 55 -4.68 -10.20 -6.46
CA ARG A 55 -3.35 -10.82 -6.31
C ARG A 55 -3.03 -11.09 -4.84
N LEU A 56 -3.22 -10.10 -3.97
CA LEU A 56 -2.97 -10.26 -2.54
C LEU A 56 -3.87 -11.33 -1.92
N LYS A 57 -5.13 -11.39 -2.36
CA LYS A 57 -6.06 -12.44 -1.93
C LYS A 57 -5.58 -13.82 -2.38
N ASN A 58 -5.17 -13.94 -3.65
CA ASN A 58 -4.70 -15.22 -4.20
C ASN A 58 -3.41 -15.67 -3.53
N ASP A 59 -2.58 -14.74 -3.06
CA ASP A 59 -1.37 -15.03 -2.30
C ASP A 59 -1.65 -15.38 -0.83
N GLY A 60 -2.92 -15.36 -0.42
CA GLY A 60 -3.32 -15.72 0.93
C GLY A 60 -3.15 -14.60 1.96
N LEU A 61 -2.83 -13.39 1.53
CA LEU A 61 -2.57 -12.26 2.42
C LEU A 61 -3.84 -11.49 2.79
N LEU A 62 -4.84 -11.52 1.94
CA LEU A 62 -6.14 -10.91 2.17
C LEU A 62 -7.25 -11.95 2.08
N GLY A 63 -8.28 -11.74 2.86
CA GLY A 63 -9.55 -12.41 2.71
C GLY A 63 -10.63 -11.38 2.48
N TYR A 64 -11.87 -11.80 2.49
CA TYR A 64 -12.99 -10.87 2.44
C TYR A 64 -14.18 -11.43 3.19
N GLU A 65 -15.06 -10.52 3.59
CA GLU A 65 -16.32 -10.86 4.21
C GLU A 65 -17.42 -10.02 3.58
N TRP A 66 -18.60 -10.59 3.49
CA TRP A 66 -19.76 -9.87 3.01
C TRP A 66 -20.47 -9.22 4.18
N GLN A 67 -20.82 -7.94 4.04
CA GLN A 67 -21.60 -7.21 5.04
C GLN A 67 -22.88 -6.71 4.39
N GLU A 68 -23.99 -6.90 5.09
CA GLU A 68 -25.27 -6.41 4.61
C GLU A 68 -25.31 -4.90 4.59
N SER A 69 -25.99 -4.36 3.56
CA SER A 69 -26.19 -2.92 3.39
C SER A 69 -27.68 -2.62 3.46
N THR A 70 -28.03 -1.57 4.20
CA THR A 70 -29.43 -1.12 4.30
C THR A 70 -29.92 -0.44 3.01
N GLN A 71 -29.02 -0.11 2.10
CA GLN A 71 -29.32 0.67 0.91
C GLN A 71 -28.95 -0.03 -0.40
N GLY A 72 -28.85 -1.34 -0.40
CA GLY A 72 -28.49 -2.07 -1.61
C GLY A 72 -28.03 -3.49 -1.34
N PRO A 73 -27.38 -4.12 -2.30
CA PRO A 73 -26.87 -5.47 -2.13
C PRO A 73 -25.75 -5.51 -1.10
N PRO A 74 -25.46 -6.68 -0.53
CA PRO A 74 -24.35 -6.85 0.40
C PRO A 74 -23.04 -6.38 -0.23
N ARG A 75 -22.15 -5.80 0.60
CA ARG A 75 -20.85 -5.28 0.17
C ARG A 75 -19.73 -6.20 0.62
N LYS A 76 -18.74 -6.31 -0.24
CA LYS A 76 -17.54 -7.11 0.01
C LYS A 76 -16.50 -6.26 0.72
N TYR A 77 -16.15 -6.63 1.93
CA TYR A 77 -15.13 -5.98 2.73
C TYR A 77 -13.87 -6.83 2.76
N TYR A 78 -12.74 -6.23 2.43
CA TYR A 78 -11.44 -6.92 2.48
C TYR A 78 -10.86 -6.85 3.89
N VAL A 79 -10.20 -7.93 4.27
CA VAL A 79 -9.56 -8.06 5.59
C VAL A 79 -8.16 -8.62 5.42
N LEU A 80 -7.27 -8.27 6.34
CA LEU A 80 -5.93 -8.83 6.39
C LEU A 80 -5.99 -10.18 7.10
N THR A 81 -5.44 -11.22 6.47
CA THR A 81 -5.35 -12.56 7.09
C THR A 81 -4.22 -12.60 8.12
N ASP A 82 -4.13 -13.66 8.91
CA ASP A 82 -3.00 -13.84 9.84
C ASP A 82 -1.68 -13.91 9.08
N GLU A 83 -1.65 -14.60 7.94
CA GLU A 83 -0.49 -14.63 7.06
C GLU A 83 -0.17 -13.23 6.53
N GLY A 84 -1.19 -12.46 6.20
CA GLY A 84 -1.03 -11.07 5.78
C GLY A 84 -0.43 -10.19 6.87
N LYS A 85 -0.80 -10.42 8.13
CA LYS A 85 -0.23 -9.68 9.27
C LYS A 85 1.26 -9.97 9.43
N GLU A 86 1.66 -11.24 9.29
CA GLU A 86 3.07 -11.62 9.35
C GLU A 86 3.87 -10.99 8.20
N THR A 87 3.31 -11.03 7.00
CA THR A 87 3.93 -10.43 5.81
C THR A 87 4.06 -8.91 5.99
N LEU A 88 3.04 -8.27 6.55
CA LEU A 88 3.09 -6.83 6.81
C LEU A 88 4.24 -6.46 7.76
N GLU A 89 4.47 -7.25 8.81
CA GLU A 89 5.60 -7.02 9.72
C GLU A 89 6.93 -7.11 8.98
N GLN A 90 7.07 -8.07 8.07
CA GLN A 90 8.28 -8.22 7.25
C GLN A 90 8.46 -7.03 6.31
N LEU A 91 7.36 -6.54 5.72
CA LEU A 91 7.39 -5.36 4.85
C LEU A 91 7.73 -4.09 5.64
N ASP A 92 7.23 -3.98 6.87
CA ASP A 92 7.59 -2.87 7.76
C ASP A 92 9.10 -2.82 7.99
N ALA A 93 9.70 -3.97 8.26
CA ALA A 93 11.14 -4.08 8.47
C ALA A 93 11.91 -3.73 7.18
N ALA A 94 11.47 -4.26 6.05
CA ALA A 94 12.10 -4.00 4.75
C ALA A 94 12.03 -2.52 4.38
N TRP A 95 10.89 -1.89 4.61
CA TRP A 95 10.72 -0.46 4.35
C TRP A 95 11.63 0.38 5.25
N GLY A 96 11.71 0.02 6.55
CA GLY A 96 12.62 0.68 7.49
C GLY A 96 14.07 0.62 7.05
N GLU A 97 14.51 -0.51 6.51
CA GLU A 97 15.87 -0.65 5.97
C GLU A 97 16.09 0.28 4.77
N LEU A 98 15.11 0.35 3.86
CA LEU A 98 15.19 1.24 2.69
C LEU A 98 15.23 2.71 3.11
N GLU A 99 14.36 3.11 4.04
CA GLU A 99 14.36 4.48 4.58
C GLU A 99 15.69 4.84 5.19
N SER A 100 16.26 3.93 5.99
CA SER A 100 17.55 4.14 6.64
C SER A 100 18.68 4.32 5.62
N THR A 101 18.68 3.50 4.57
CA THR A 101 19.67 3.60 3.50
C THR A 101 19.57 4.95 2.79
N ILE A 102 18.35 5.35 2.43
CA ILE A 102 18.12 6.63 1.73
C ILE A 102 18.52 7.79 2.62
N HIS A 103 18.15 7.74 3.90
CA HIS A 103 18.52 8.75 4.88
C HIS A 103 20.03 8.91 5.00
N THR A 104 20.76 7.80 5.10
CA THR A 104 22.21 7.79 5.17
C THR A 104 22.84 8.43 3.94
N LEU A 105 22.34 8.08 2.74
CA LEU A 105 22.86 8.63 1.50
C LEU A 105 22.58 10.14 1.37
N LYS A 106 21.40 10.57 1.80
CA LYS A 106 21.06 12.01 1.81
C LYS A 106 21.96 12.80 2.76
N GLU A 107 22.23 12.25 3.95
CA GLU A 107 23.13 12.89 4.91
C GLU A 107 24.54 13.02 4.36
N ARG A 108 25.06 11.96 3.73
CA ARG A 108 26.38 11.99 3.12
C ARG A 108 26.47 13.05 2.04
N ARG A 109 25.43 13.18 1.20
CA ARG A 109 25.37 14.19 0.16
C ARG A 109 25.42 15.60 0.75
N LEU A 110 24.75 15.85 1.87
CA LEU A 110 24.76 17.13 2.56
C LEU A 110 26.12 17.46 3.16
N LEU A 111 26.82 16.45 3.69
CA LEU A 111 28.13 16.65 4.32
C LEU A 111 29.23 17.04 3.31
N ILE A 112 29.18 16.50 2.11
CA ILE A 112 30.18 16.81 1.08
C ILE A 112 29.78 17.96 0.18
N GLY A 113 28.65 18.59 0.48
CA GLY A 113 28.09 19.67 -0.33
C GLY A 113 27.35 19.14 -1.55
N GLU A 114 26.48 19.97 -2.13
CA GLU A 114 25.77 19.58 -3.32
C GLU A 114 26.69 19.62 -4.53
N PRO A 115 26.69 18.56 -5.34
CA PRO A 115 27.36 18.61 -6.63
C PRO A 115 26.63 19.61 -7.52
N THR A 116 27.37 20.46 -8.13
CA THR A 116 26.84 21.45 -9.07
C THR A 116 26.49 20.83 -10.40
#